data_4ac189865ae4529b1bcc99d51f9b72c8
#
_entry.id   4ac189865ae4529b1bcc99d51f9b72c8
#
_cell.length_a   1.000
_cell.length_b   1.000
_cell.length_c   1.000
_cell.angle_alpha   90.00
_cell.angle_beta   90.00
_cell.angle_gamma   90.00
#
_symmetry.space_group_name_H-M   'P 1'
#
loop_
_entity.id
_entity.type
_entity.pdbx_description
1 polymer ?
#
loop_
_entity_poly.entity_id
_entity_poly.type
_entity_poly.pdbx_seq_one_letter_code
_entity_poly.pdbx_strand_id
1 'polypeptide(L)'
;MATINIEYLPSINYSLINNGVAICQSVELCNDKADDLRDIIIECSGDFFQDFRSSIIASIKTGKSIRLQGMGLSLKPTEVALVTEKITSTFTINVYADALSDAKKIVFTHSYDIDIMPYDQWLGTSILPQCLASFVTPNHPAVNNIIAKAASKLKEVSGASAFTAYQTGNSNEVRKQVAAVYGALHAEGIVYRSAPASYEVVGQRITLPDQVL
;
A
#
# COMPACT_ATOMS: atom_id res chain seq x y z
N MET A 1 -25.96 16.68 17.47
CA MET A 1 -24.51 16.77 17.19
C MET A 1 -24.35 16.19 15.80
N ALA A 2 -23.45 16.70 14.95
CA ALA A 2 -23.17 15.95 13.73
C ALA A 2 -22.41 14.67 14.11
N THR A 3 -22.67 13.57 13.41
CA THR A 3 -21.96 12.30 13.61
C THR A 3 -21.33 11.86 12.32
N ILE A 4 -20.21 11.13 12.43
CA ILE A 4 -19.53 10.54 11.28
C ILE A 4 -19.40 9.03 11.51
N ASN A 5 -19.79 8.26 10.48
CA ASN A 5 -19.44 6.86 10.35
C ASN A 5 -18.37 6.75 9.28
N ILE A 6 -17.23 6.17 9.63
CA ILE A 6 -16.13 5.99 8.70
C ILE A 6 -15.79 4.50 8.56
N GLU A 7 -15.61 4.08 7.32
CA GLU A 7 -15.13 2.76 6.97
C GLU A 7 -13.71 2.90 6.42
N TYR A 8 -12.72 2.41 7.15
CA TYR A 8 -11.31 2.57 6.80
C TYR A 8 -10.50 1.31 7.12
N LEU A 9 -9.34 1.20 6.51
CA LEU A 9 -8.41 0.10 6.79
C LEU A 9 -7.71 0.34 8.12
N PRO A 10 -7.78 -0.60 9.08
CA PRO A 10 -7.12 -0.44 10.37
C PRO A 10 -5.60 -0.54 10.31
N SER A 11 -5.08 -1.13 9.23
CA SER A 11 -3.65 -1.28 9.00
C SER A 11 -3.32 -1.01 7.54
N ILE A 12 -2.19 -0.36 7.30
CA ILE A 12 -1.73 0.03 5.97
C ILE A 12 -0.20 0.00 5.90
N ASN A 13 0.35 -0.17 4.70
CA ASN A 13 1.77 -0.04 4.43
C ASN A 13 2.04 0.58 3.06
N TYR A 14 3.31 0.78 2.75
CA TYR A 14 3.75 1.34 1.46
C TYR A 14 3.22 0.56 0.25
N SER A 15 3.18 -0.78 0.33
CA SER A 15 2.70 -1.63 -0.75
C SER A 15 1.24 -1.38 -1.12
N LEU A 16 0.35 -1.24 -0.11
CA LEU A 16 -1.06 -0.94 -0.34
C LEU A 16 -1.25 0.41 -1.03
N ILE A 17 -0.52 1.43 -0.56
CA ILE A 17 -0.59 2.78 -1.13
C ILE A 17 -0.13 2.78 -2.59
N ASN A 18 1.01 2.15 -2.85
CA ASN A 18 1.59 2.09 -4.18
C ASN A 18 0.70 1.35 -5.19
N ASN A 19 -0.19 0.49 -4.71
CA ASN A 19 -1.23 -0.18 -5.50
C ASN A 19 -2.57 0.57 -5.54
N GLY A 20 -2.61 1.81 -5.04
CA GLY A 20 -3.79 2.66 -5.11
C GLY A 20 -4.94 2.21 -4.21
N VAL A 21 -4.65 1.44 -3.15
CA VAL A 21 -5.68 1.00 -2.21
C VAL A 21 -6.15 2.17 -1.38
N ALA A 22 -7.45 2.45 -1.42
CA ALA A 22 -8.05 3.52 -0.66
C ALA A 22 -8.02 3.21 0.84
N ILE A 23 -7.42 4.10 1.63
CA ILE A 23 -7.37 3.98 3.10
C ILE A 23 -8.78 4.11 3.67
N CYS A 24 -9.50 5.13 3.24
CA CYS A 24 -10.88 5.38 3.63
C CYS A 24 -11.80 4.95 2.49
N GLN A 25 -12.64 3.96 2.75
CA GLN A 25 -13.57 3.41 1.76
C GLN A 25 -14.82 4.25 1.66
N SER A 26 -15.35 4.69 2.79
CA SER A 26 -16.50 5.58 2.81
C SER A 26 -16.57 6.42 4.08
N VAL A 27 -17.16 7.60 3.95
CA VAL A 27 -17.51 8.48 5.07
C VAL A 27 -18.96 8.85 4.95
N GLU A 28 -19.75 8.56 5.97
CA GLU A 28 -21.12 9.01 6.08
C GLU A 28 -21.22 10.09 7.15
N LEU A 29 -21.59 11.29 6.74
CA LEU A 29 -21.84 12.41 7.63
C LEU A 29 -23.33 12.56 7.85
N CYS A 30 -23.76 12.42 9.11
CA CYS A 30 -25.14 12.54 9.53
C CYS A 30 -25.36 13.88 10.23
N ASN A 31 -26.44 14.58 9.89
CA ASN A 31 -26.84 15.81 10.58
C ASN A 31 -27.93 15.51 11.60
N ASP A 32 -27.51 15.24 12.84
CA ASP A 32 -28.41 15.02 13.98
C ASP A 32 -28.74 16.32 14.75
N LYS A 33 -28.47 17.50 14.14
CA LYS A 33 -28.79 18.81 14.70
C LYS A 33 -30.23 19.22 14.37
N ALA A 34 -30.72 20.21 15.12
CA ALA A 34 -32.03 20.80 14.87
C ALA A 34 -32.08 21.64 13.58
N ASP A 35 -30.91 22.16 13.16
CA ASP A 35 -30.77 23.03 12.00
C ASP A 35 -30.00 22.35 10.87
N ASP A 36 -30.28 22.81 9.64
CA ASP A 36 -29.52 22.39 8.47
C ASP A 36 -28.06 22.78 8.58
N LEU A 37 -27.16 21.87 8.22
CA LEU A 37 -25.74 22.21 8.03
C LEU A 37 -25.55 22.78 6.61
N ARG A 38 -24.77 23.85 6.47
CA ARG A 38 -24.49 24.53 5.20
C ARG A 38 -23.00 24.71 4.98
N ASP A 39 -22.60 24.81 3.73
CA ASP A 39 -21.23 25.08 3.30
C ASP A 39 -20.22 24.21 4.09
N ILE A 40 -20.39 22.90 3.97
CA ILE A 40 -19.66 21.94 4.78
C ILE A 40 -18.34 21.59 4.10
N ILE A 41 -17.25 21.56 4.88
CA ILE A 41 -15.94 21.10 4.45
C ILE A 41 -15.48 20.02 5.44
N ILE A 42 -14.91 18.95 4.89
CA ILE A 42 -14.26 17.89 5.65
C ILE A 42 -12.76 18.04 5.43
N GLU A 43 -12.01 18.18 6.51
CA GLU A 43 -10.54 18.19 6.50
C GLU A 43 -10.03 16.97 7.26
N CYS A 44 -8.93 16.40 6.76
CA CYS A 44 -8.23 15.32 7.45
C CYS A 44 -6.73 15.61 7.46
N SER A 45 -6.09 15.36 8.60
CA SER A 45 -4.66 15.55 8.81
C SER A 45 -4.09 14.49 9.74
N GLY A 46 -2.77 14.27 9.69
CA GLY A 46 -2.04 13.35 10.54
C GLY A 46 -0.57 13.26 10.12
N ASP A 47 0.29 12.73 11.00
CA ASP A 47 1.74 12.75 10.81
C ASP A 47 2.16 12.03 9.51
N PHE A 48 1.59 10.87 9.24
CA PHE A 48 1.86 10.09 8.04
C PHE A 48 0.96 10.45 6.85
N PHE A 49 0.02 11.39 7.02
CA PHE A 49 -0.99 11.71 6.02
C PHE A 49 -0.70 13.03 5.32
N GLN A 50 -1.01 13.08 4.03
CA GLN A 50 -1.12 14.35 3.33
C GLN A 50 -2.41 15.03 3.80
N ASP A 51 -2.35 16.35 4.01
CA ASP A 51 -3.53 17.10 4.37
C ASP A 51 -4.58 16.99 3.27
N PHE A 52 -5.76 16.56 3.66
CA PHE A 52 -6.90 16.44 2.75
C PHE A 52 -7.95 17.47 3.10
N ARG A 53 -8.55 18.05 2.06
CA ARG A 53 -9.70 18.94 2.16
C ARG A 53 -10.70 18.57 1.08
N SER A 54 -11.96 18.33 1.46
CA SER A 54 -13.05 18.04 0.53
C SER A 54 -13.44 19.26 -0.29
N SER A 55 -14.13 19.04 -1.41
CA SER A 55 -14.97 20.07 -2.02
C SER A 55 -16.09 20.48 -1.05
N ILE A 56 -16.68 21.64 -1.31
CA ILE A 56 -17.77 22.17 -0.49
C ILE A 56 -19.03 21.35 -0.73
N ILE A 57 -19.64 20.87 0.37
CA ILE A 57 -20.95 20.25 0.38
C ILE A 57 -21.95 21.33 0.73
N ALA A 58 -22.86 21.66 -0.20
CA ALA A 58 -23.73 22.82 -0.07
C ALA A 58 -24.63 22.76 1.17
N SER A 59 -25.28 21.62 1.44
CA SER A 59 -26.10 21.47 2.66
C SER A 59 -26.42 20.02 2.98
N ILE A 60 -26.62 19.73 4.27
CA ILE A 60 -27.24 18.50 4.77
C ILE A 60 -28.39 18.89 5.66
N LYS A 61 -29.59 18.49 5.27
CA LYS A 61 -30.84 18.78 6.01
C LYS A 61 -30.85 18.07 7.35
N THR A 62 -31.55 18.64 8.32
CA THR A 62 -31.81 18.02 9.62
C THR A 62 -32.32 16.58 9.44
N GLY A 63 -31.71 15.64 10.19
CA GLY A 63 -32.05 14.20 10.16
C GLY A 63 -31.68 13.48 8.86
N LYS A 64 -30.83 14.07 8.00
CA LYS A 64 -30.36 13.47 6.77
C LYS A 64 -28.83 13.19 6.85
N SER A 65 -28.38 12.25 6.03
CA SER A 65 -26.96 11.95 5.86
C SER A 65 -26.53 12.13 4.40
N ILE A 66 -25.22 12.29 4.23
CA ILE A 66 -24.53 12.19 2.96
C ILE A 66 -23.41 11.18 3.07
N ARG A 67 -23.31 10.30 2.08
CA ARG A 67 -22.19 9.34 1.96
C ARG A 67 -21.25 9.78 0.87
N LEU A 68 -19.97 9.93 1.25
CA LEU A 68 -18.87 10.19 0.34
C LEU A 68 -18.11 8.88 0.11
N GLN A 69 -17.94 8.51 -1.15
CA GLN A 69 -17.15 7.35 -1.55
C GLN A 69 -15.70 7.81 -1.73
N GLY A 70 -14.79 7.15 -1.02
CA GLY A 70 -13.35 7.36 -1.20
C GLY A 70 -12.91 8.78 -0.86
N MET A 71 -12.82 9.15 0.42
CA MET A 71 -12.03 10.32 0.76
C MET A 71 -10.60 10.09 0.27
N GLY A 72 -10.05 11.07 -0.46
CA GLY A 72 -8.69 11.04 -1.00
C GLY A 72 -7.60 11.11 0.08
N LEU A 73 -7.80 10.37 1.18
CA LEU A 73 -6.79 10.17 2.22
C LEU A 73 -5.60 9.45 1.60
N SER A 74 -4.50 10.17 1.46
CA SER A 74 -3.24 9.62 0.98
C SER A 74 -2.17 9.76 2.05
N LEU A 75 -1.28 8.79 2.12
CA LEU A 75 -0.12 8.86 2.98
C LEU A 75 1.01 9.63 2.29
N LYS A 76 1.96 10.10 3.08
CA LYS A 76 3.24 10.64 2.62
C LYS A 76 4.14 9.46 2.22
N PRO A 77 4.35 9.17 0.92
CA PRO A 77 5.05 7.95 0.50
C PRO A 77 6.47 7.85 1.06
N THR A 78 7.15 8.98 1.16
CA THR A 78 8.52 9.07 1.69
C THR A 78 8.62 8.67 3.16
N GLU A 79 7.62 9.03 3.96
CA GLU A 79 7.58 8.69 5.38
C GLU A 79 7.30 7.20 5.57
N VAL A 80 6.32 6.69 4.83
CA VAL A 80 5.89 5.28 4.97
C VAL A 80 6.91 4.30 4.41
N ALA A 81 7.67 4.69 3.37
CA ALA A 81 8.75 3.87 2.81
C ALA A 81 9.89 3.62 3.81
N LEU A 82 10.03 4.45 4.85
CA LEU A 82 11.05 4.32 5.87
C LEU A 82 10.60 3.50 7.10
N VAL A 83 9.35 3.11 7.15
CA VAL A 83 8.81 2.34 8.28
C VAL A 83 9.32 0.91 8.23
N THR A 84 10.16 0.54 9.19
CA THR A 84 10.77 -0.80 9.33
C THR A 84 10.15 -1.64 10.44
N GLU A 85 9.37 -0.99 11.32
CA GLU A 85 8.63 -1.63 12.40
C GLU A 85 7.21 -1.05 12.46
N LYS A 86 6.26 -1.80 13.01
CA LYS A 86 4.88 -1.32 13.18
C LYS A 86 4.84 -0.06 14.04
N ILE A 87 4.17 0.97 13.53
CA ILE A 87 3.91 2.22 14.23
C ILE A 87 2.39 2.44 14.31
N THR A 88 1.85 2.64 15.50
CA THR A 88 0.47 3.11 15.62
C THR A 88 0.48 4.63 15.51
N SER A 89 -0.25 5.14 14.54
CA SER A 89 -0.42 6.58 14.28
C SER A 89 -1.88 6.96 14.34
N THR A 90 -2.18 8.25 14.27
CA THR A 90 -3.54 8.77 14.24
C THR A 90 -3.75 9.68 13.04
N PHE A 91 -4.99 9.71 12.56
CA PHE A 91 -5.47 10.79 11.69
C PHE A 91 -6.73 11.43 12.26
N THR A 92 -6.83 12.74 12.12
CA THR A 92 -7.93 13.52 12.66
C THR A 92 -8.82 14.01 11.54
N ILE A 93 -10.13 13.79 11.68
CA ILE A 93 -11.15 14.35 10.81
C ILE A 93 -11.83 15.52 11.52
N ASN A 94 -11.82 16.65 10.84
CA ASN A 94 -12.54 17.85 11.23
C ASN A 94 -13.64 18.15 10.21
N VAL A 95 -14.84 18.42 10.67
CA VAL A 95 -15.94 18.88 9.81
C VAL A 95 -16.31 20.29 10.22
N TYR A 96 -16.29 21.16 9.24
CA TYR A 96 -16.68 22.56 9.39
C TYR A 96 -18.02 22.79 8.71
N ALA A 97 -18.88 23.56 9.36
CA ALA A 97 -20.07 24.16 8.72
C ALA A 97 -19.89 25.66 8.61
N ASP A 98 -20.69 26.28 7.76
CA ASP A 98 -20.62 27.70 7.43
C ASP A 98 -19.20 28.12 6.98
N ALA A 99 -18.53 27.23 6.27
CA ALA A 99 -17.09 27.31 5.97
C ALA A 99 -16.72 28.46 5.00
N LEU A 100 -17.70 29.06 4.34
CA LEU A 100 -17.56 30.20 3.43
C LEU A 100 -17.77 31.55 4.11
N SER A 101 -18.06 31.58 5.41
CA SER A 101 -18.37 32.78 6.15
C SER A 101 -17.44 32.94 7.37
N ASP A 102 -17.45 34.14 7.98
CA ASP A 102 -16.78 34.40 9.24
C ASP A 102 -17.37 33.58 10.41
N ALA A 103 -18.53 32.95 10.19
CA ALA A 103 -19.19 32.07 11.15
C ALA A 103 -18.73 30.61 11.07
N LYS A 104 -17.64 30.32 10.36
CA LYS A 104 -17.04 28.97 10.26
C LYS A 104 -16.93 28.34 11.65
N LYS A 105 -17.53 27.17 11.81
CA LYS A 105 -17.54 26.43 13.07
C LYS A 105 -17.24 24.95 12.87
N ILE A 106 -16.52 24.37 13.80
CA ILE A 106 -16.33 22.92 13.85
C ILE A 106 -17.62 22.28 14.37
N VAL A 107 -18.17 21.36 13.60
CA VAL A 107 -19.38 20.62 13.97
C VAL A 107 -19.09 19.18 14.37
N PHE A 108 -17.92 18.68 14.00
CA PHE A 108 -17.38 17.37 14.39
C PHE A 108 -15.86 17.40 14.36
N THR A 109 -15.24 16.73 15.32
CA THR A 109 -13.80 16.39 15.32
C THR A 109 -13.60 15.06 16.00
N HIS A 110 -12.78 14.20 15.39
CA HIS A 110 -12.40 12.92 16.00
C HIS A 110 -11.08 12.43 15.40
N SER A 111 -10.28 11.77 16.25
CA SER A 111 -9.03 11.13 15.83
C SER A 111 -9.23 9.61 15.80
N TYR A 112 -8.73 8.98 14.76
CA TYR A 112 -8.82 7.55 14.50
C TYR A 112 -7.42 6.95 14.50
N ASP A 113 -7.27 5.80 15.17
CA ASP A 113 -6.01 5.08 15.19
C ASP A 113 -5.86 4.23 13.92
N ILE A 114 -4.62 4.15 13.44
CA ILE A 114 -4.26 3.33 12.29
C ILE A 114 -2.85 2.77 12.48
N ASP A 115 -2.66 1.51 12.16
CA ASP A 115 -1.36 0.86 12.19
C ASP A 115 -0.64 1.07 10.85
N ILE A 116 0.51 1.70 10.90
CA ILE A 116 1.45 1.79 9.77
C ILE A 116 2.41 0.63 9.89
N MET A 117 2.30 -0.31 8.96
CA MET A 117 3.09 -1.54 8.94
C MET A 117 4.40 -1.35 8.18
N PRO A 118 5.44 -2.16 8.45
CA PRO A 118 6.69 -2.13 7.71
C PRO A 118 6.49 -2.20 6.19
N TYR A 119 7.38 -1.55 5.45
CA TYR A 119 7.33 -1.50 3.98
C TYR A 119 7.46 -2.88 3.33
N ASP A 120 8.16 -3.80 4.00
CA ASP A 120 8.44 -5.18 3.57
C ASP A 120 7.46 -6.21 4.13
N GLN A 121 6.37 -5.76 4.76
CA GLN A 121 5.38 -6.66 5.34
C GLN A 121 4.16 -6.84 4.42
N TRP A 122 3.90 -8.10 4.03
CA TRP A 122 2.64 -8.48 3.43
C TRP A 122 1.57 -8.64 4.51
N LEU A 123 0.43 -7.98 4.34
CA LEU A 123 -0.65 -7.95 5.33
C LEU A 123 -1.60 -9.16 5.26
N GLY A 124 -1.23 -10.20 4.51
CA GLY A 124 -2.00 -11.44 4.42
C GLY A 124 -3.19 -11.37 3.46
N THR A 125 -3.94 -12.46 3.43
CA THR A 125 -5.08 -12.63 2.50
C THR A 125 -6.33 -11.88 2.92
N SER A 126 -6.38 -11.38 4.16
CA SER A 126 -7.56 -10.71 4.72
C SER A 126 -7.79 -9.30 4.18
N ILE A 127 -6.75 -8.64 3.66
CA ILE A 127 -6.85 -7.28 3.12
C ILE A 127 -6.94 -7.32 1.59
N LEU A 128 -5.85 -7.70 0.93
CA LEU A 128 -5.78 -7.81 -0.54
C LEU A 128 -4.71 -8.82 -0.92
N PRO A 129 -5.07 -10.07 -1.22
CA PRO A 129 -4.09 -11.10 -1.56
C PRO A 129 -3.24 -10.73 -2.79
N GLN A 130 -3.80 -9.97 -3.74
CA GLN A 130 -3.10 -9.51 -4.94
C GLN A 130 -1.93 -8.56 -4.61
N CYS A 131 -1.94 -7.89 -3.47
CA CYS A 131 -0.82 -7.04 -3.04
C CYS A 131 0.48 -7.81 -2.82
N LEU A 132 0.44 -9.15 -2.75
CA LEU A 132 1.67 -9.96 -2.75
C LEU A 132 2.52 -9.71 -4.01
N ALA A 133 1.89 -9.46 -5.15
CA ALA A 133 2.59 -9.17 -6.40
C ALA A 133 3.45 -7.90 -6.36
N SER A 134 3.12 -6.93 -5.48
CA SER A 134 3.91 -5.70 -5.34
C SER A 134 5.29 -5.91 -4.71
N PHE A 135 5.50 -7.06 -4.05
CA PHE A 135 6.80 -7.46 -3.51
C PHE A 135 7.68 -8.19 -4.55
N VAL A 136 7.17 -8.43 -5.76
CA VAL A 136 7.97 -8.94 -6.87
C VAL A 136 8.75 -7.78 -7.49
N THR A 137 10.06 -7.77 -7.29
CA THR A 137 10.97 -6.69 -7.70
C THR A 137 11.89 -7.14 -8.83
N PRO A 138 11.41 -7.28 -10.08
CA PRO A 138 12.17 -7.86 -11.20
C PRO A 138 13.40 -7.02 -11.59
N ASN A 139 13.38 -5.73 -11.30
CA ASN A 139 14.47 -4.79 -11.62
C ASN A 139 15.43 -4.55 -10.45
N HIS A 140 15.33 -5.35 -9.38
CA HIS A 140 16.24 -5.22 -8.24
C HIS A 140 17.70 -5.48 -8.67
N PRO A 141 18.70 -4.72 -8.19
CA PRO A 141 20.11 -4.90 -8.57
C PRO A 141 20.62 -6.32 -8.37
N ALA A 142 20.26 -6.98 -7.26
CA ALA A 142 20.62 -8.37 -7.01
C ALA A 142 20.05 -9.32 -8.07
N VAL A 143 18.79 -9.13 -8.48
CA VAL A 143 18.16 -9.91 -9.56
C VAL A 143 18.86 -9.67 -10.89
N ASN A 144 19.19 -8.43 -11.22
CA ASN A 144 19.94 -8.08 -12.45
C ASN A 144 21.32 -8.73 -12.47
N ASN A 145 22.01 -8.82 -11.32
CA ASN A 145 23.29 -9.51 -11.20
C ASN A 145 23.17 -11.01 -11.53
N ILE A 146 22.14 -11.68 -10.97
CA ILE A 146 21.87 -13.09 -11.30
C ILE A 146 21.56 -13.28 -12.79
N ILE A 147 20.77 -12.40 -13.38
CA ILE A 147 20.45 -12.45 -14.82
C ILE A 147 21.73 -12.29 -15.66
N ALA A 148 22.64 -11.39 -15.29
CA ALA A 148 23.92 -11.22 -15.99
C ALA A 148 24.81 -12.46 -15.89
N LYS A 149 24.91 -13.09 -14.71
CA LYS A 149 25.61 -14.36 -14.52
C LYS A 149 24.97 -15.50 -15.31
N ALA A 150 23.65 -15.57 -15.33
CA ALA A 150 22.92 -16.56 -16.11
C ALA A 150 23.10 -16.36 -17.63
N ALA A 151 23.15 -15.11 -18.11
CA ALA A 151 23.44 -14.80 -19.52
C ALA A 151 24.84 -15.27 -19.92
N SER A 152 25.84 -15.12 -19.05
CA SER A 152 27.18 -15.64 -19.29
C SER A 152 27.20 -17.17 -19.40
N LYS A 153 26.53 -17.87 -18.48
CA LYS A 153 26.38 -19.34 -18.54
C LYS A 153 25.63 -19.80 -19.80
N LEU A 154 24.58 -19.08 -20.18
CA LEU A 154 23.82 -19.41 -21.40
C LEU A 154 24.71 -19.28 -22.64
N LYS A 155 25.56 -18.26 -22.71
CA LYS A 155 26.51 -18.07 -23.80
C LYS A 155 27.48 -19.24 -23.94
N GLU A 156 27.96 -19.81 -22.84
CA GLU A 156 28.84 -20.96 -22.82
C GLU A 156 28.19 -22.21 -23.43
N VAL A 157 26.87 -22.40 -23.21
CA VAL A 157 26.13 -23.62 -23.60
C VAL A 157 25.46 -23.50 -24.96
N SER A 158 25.06 -22.27 -25.37
CA SER A 158 24.27 -22.04 -26.58
C SER A 158 24.93 -21.10 -27.59
N GLY A 159 26.04 -20.46 -27.25
CA GLY A 159 26.68 -19.43 -28.07
C GLY A 159 25.97 -18.06 -28.04
N ALA A 160 24.77 -17.96 -27.46
CA ALA A 160 23.99 -16.74 -27.35
C ALA A 160 23.66 -16.43 -25.89
N SER A 161 23.74 -15.15 -25.50
CA SER A 161 23.45 -14.68 -24.13
C SER A 161 22.03 -14.12 -23.95
N ALA A 162 21.24 -14.05 -25.04
CA ALA A 162 19.91 -13.48 -25.00
C ALA A 162 18.87 -14.49 -24.48
N PHE A 163 18.10 -14.06 -23.49
CA PHE A 163 16.93 -14.81 -23.01
C PHE A 163 15.73 -14.53 -23.92
N THR A 164 15.40 -15.51 -24.77
CA THR A 164 14.28 -15.42 -25.72
C THR A 164 12.99 -16.04 -25.18
N ALA A 165 13.06 -16.60 -23.96
CA ALA A 165 11.97 -17.32 -23.32
C ALA A 165 11.35 -18.37 -24.32
N TYR A 166 10.04 -18.37 -24.46
CA TYR A 166 9.32 -19.28 -25.37
C TYR A 166 9.11 -18.71 -26.77
N GLN A 167 9.66 -17.54 -27.09
CA GLN A 167 9.45 -16.87 -28.38
C GLN A 167 9.98 -17.67 -29.56
N THR A 168 10.99 -18.51 -29.37
CA THR A 168 11.52 -19.38 -30.41
C THR A 168 10.64 -20.61 -30.75
N GLY A 169 9.64 -20.93 -29.91
CA GLY A 169 8.85 -22.14 -30.01
C GLY A 169 9.65 -23.45 -29.77
N ASN A 170 10.92 -23.33 -29.37
CA ASN A 170 11.82 -24.47 -29.18
C ASN A 170 12.02 -24.78 -27.71
N SER A 171 11.48 -25.91 -27.24
CA SER A 171 11.57 -26.33 -25.83
C SER A 171 13.00 -26.58 -25.36
N ASN A 172 13.92 -26.96 -26.24
CA ASN A 172 15.33 -27.17 -25.87
C ASN A 172 16.02 -25.82 -25.56
N GLU A 173 15.69 -24.77 -26.30
CA GLU A 173 16.20 -23.43 -26.00
C GLU A 173 15.68 -22.93 -24.65
N VAL A 174 14.41 -23.16 -24.35
CA VAL A 174 13.84 -22.83 -23.05
C VAL A 174 14.54 -23.60 -21.91
N ARG A 175 14.80 -24.90 -22.09
CA ARG A 175 15.53 -25.71 -21.11
C ARG A 175 16.94 -25.19 -20.84
N LYS A 176 17.69 -24.77 -21.87
CA LYS A 176 19.01 -24.17 -21.73
C LYS A 176 18.95 -22.88 -20.91
N GLN A 177 17.97 -22.03 -21.18
CA GLN A 177 17.76 -20.78 -20.45
C GLN A 177 17.45 -21.04 -18.97
N VAL A 178 16.53 -21.99 -18.68
CA VAL A 178 16.21 -22.39 -17.31
C VAL A 178 17.43 -22.95 -16.59
N ALA A 179 18.20 -23.82 -17.25
CA ALA A 179 19.43 -24.40 -16.68
C ALA A 179 20.49 -23.33 -16.40
N ALA A 180 20.61 -22.31 -17.24
CA ALA A 180 21.52 -21.20 -17.04
C ALA A 180 21.15 -20.35 -15.81
N VAL A 181 19.86 -20.03 -15.63
CA VAL A 181 19.34 -19.32 -14.46
C VAL A 181 19.56 -20.16 -13.19
N TYR A 182 19.18 -21.44 -13.23
CA TYR A 182 19.38 -22.34 -12.10
C TYR A 182 20.87 -22.45 -11.72
N GLY A 183 21.75 -22.63 -12.72
CA GLY A 183 23.18 -22.70 -12.49
C GLY A 183 23.79 -21.41 -11.95
N ALA A 184 23.22 -20.24 -12.29
CA ALA A 184 23.62 -18.96 -11.70
C ALA A 184 23.22 -18.88 -10.23
N LEU A 185 21.98 -19.21 -9.91
CA LEU A 185 21.48 -19.23 -8.52
C LEU A 185 22.25 -20.25 -7.66
N HIS A 186 22.51 -21.46 -8.19
CA HIS A 186 23.29 -22.47 -7.49
C HIS A 186 24.72 -22.02 -7.18
N ALA A 187 25.33 -21.24 -8.07
CA ALA A 187 26.67 -20.73 -7.89
C ALA A 187 26.77 -19.65 -6.80
N GLU A 188 25.66 -19.02 -6.39
CA GLU A 188 25.63 -18.08 -5.27
C GLU A 188 25.68 -18.79 -3.91
N GLY A 189 25.56 -20.11 -3.86
CA GLY A 189 25.59 -20.86 -2.60
C GLY A 189 24.39 -20.61 -1.71
N ILE A 190 23.25 -20.26 -2.30
CA ILE A 190 21.99 -20.01 -1.58
C ILE A 190 21.60 -21.26 -0.80
N VAL A 191 21.47 -21.11 0.51
CA VAL A 191 21.09 -22.20 1.43
C VAL A 191 19.69 -21.92 1.94
N TYR A 192 18.83 -22.95 1.88
CA TYR A 192 17.51 -22.87 2.51
C TYR A 192 17.65 -22.59 4.01
N ARG A 193 17.00 -21.52 4.46
CA ARG A 193 16.92 -21.16 5.87
C ARG A 193 15.45 -21.14 6.28
N SER A 194 15.10 -21.90 7.32
CA SER A 194 13.78 -21.75 7.93
C SER A 194 13.61 -20.34 8.44
N ALA A 195 12.52 -19.70 8.04
CA ALA A 195 12.15 -18.43 8.61
C ALA A 195 11.96 -18.58 10.13
N PRO A 196 12.41 -17.62 10.95
CA PRO A 196 12.10 -17.61 12.38
C PRO A 196 10.58 -17.56 12.56
N ALA A 197 10.09 -18.14 13.66
CA ALA A 197 8.68 -18.08 13.99
C ALA A 197 8.25 -16.61 14.06
N SER A 198 7.24 -16.24 13.25
CA SER A 198 6.62 -14.94 13.34
C SER A 198 5.55 -15.00 14.43
N TYR A 199 5.62 -14.07 15.38
CA TYR A 199 4.58 -13.89 16.40
C TYR A 199 3.41 -13.01 15.88
N GLU A 200 3.46 -12.60 14.63
CA GLU A 200 2.42 -11.81 13.99
C GLU A 200 1.23 -12.70 13.63
N VAL A 201 0.06 -12.31 14.10
CA VAL A 201 -1.20 -13.05 13.86
C VAL A 201 -1.67 -12.83 12.42
N VAL A 202 -1.30 -11.73 11.79
CA VAL A 202 -1.72 -11.32 10.43
C VAL A 202 -0.52 -10.85 9.63
N GLY A 203 -0.38 -11.43 8.44
CA GLY A 203 0.67 -11.03 7.51
C GLY A 203 1.98 -11.80 7.66
N GLN A 204 2.94 -11.43 6.85
CA GLN A 204 4.26 -12.03 6.82
C GLN A 204 5.29 -11.01 6.33
N ARG A 205 6.45 -10.99 6.97
CA ARG A 205 7.59 -10.22 6.49
C ARG A 205 8.16 -10.87 5.22
N ILE A 206 8.40 -10.06 4.21
CA ILE A 206 8.96 -10.49 2.92
C ILE A 206 10.48 -10.30 2.97
N THR A 207 11.21 -11.35 2.66
CA THR A 207 12.65 -11.27 2.49
C THR A 207 12.96 -10.71 1.10
N LEU A 208 13.69 -9.59 1.05
CA LEU A 208 14.04 -8.93 -0.21
C LEU A 208 15.21 -9.65 -0.91
N PRO A 209 15.37 -9.46 -2.24
CA PRO A 209 16.43 -10.17 -3.00
C PRO A 209 17.85 -9.96 -2.49
N ASP A 210 18.19 -8.77 -1.99
CA ASP A 210 19.51 -8.45 -1.42
C ASP A 210 19.77 -9.10 -0.05
N GLN A 211 18.73 -9.61 0.59
CA GLN A 211 18.85 -10.37 1.84
C GLN A 211 19.04 -11.87 1.60
N VAL A 212 18.80 -12.33 0.37
CA VAL A 212 18.89 -13.74 -0.04
C VAL A 212 20.11 -14.00 -0.91
N LEU A 213 20.46 -13.05 -1.77
CA LEU A 213 21.51 -13.10 -2.78
C LEU A 213 22.74 -12.30 -2.35
#